data_7e720d0d1be35ff5935422a564262c11
#
_entry.id   7e720d0d1be35ff5935422a564262c11
#
_cell.length_a   1.000
_cell.length_b   1.000
_cell.length_c   1.000
_cell.angle_alpha   90.00
_cell.angle_beta   90.00
_cell.angle_gamma   90.00
#
_symmetry.space_group_name_H-M   'P 1'
#
loop_
_entity.id
_entity.type
_entity.pdbx_description
1 polymer ?
#
loop_
_entity_poly.entity_id
_entity_poly.type
_entity_poly.pdbx_seq_one_letter_code
_entity_poly.pdbx_strand_id
1 'polypeptide(L)'
;MVTDPIADYLTRIRNAQMAQHRIVEIPASNLKKRITEILYEQGYILKYKFEDDTKQGLIKIALKYDANTKQPAIRSLERISRPGLRQYAKPAEIKRVSNGLGIAILSTSRGVLTDKQAKANNVGGEVLCAIS
;
A
#
# COMPACT_ATOMS: atom_id res chain seq x y z
N MET A 1 -8.93 -21.93 -5.88
CA MET A 1 -8.76 -20.90 -4.82
C MET A 1 -8.29 -19.59 -5.44
N VAL A 2 -8.96 -18.51 -5.12
CA VAL A 2 -8.54 -17.18 -5.56
C VAL A 2 -7.57 -16.62 -4.52
N THR A 3 -6.38 -16.21 -4.97
CA THR A 3 -5.39 -15.59 -4.08
C THR A 3 -5.36 -14.09 -4.31
N ASP A 4 -5.15 -13.33 -3.25
CA ASP A 4 -5.02 -11.88 -3.32
C ASP A 4 -3.76 -11.46 -2.56
N PRO A 5 -2.62 -11.38 -3.24
CA PRO A 5 -1.34 -11.02 -2.60
C PRO A 5 -1.36 -9.61 -1.99
N ILE A 6 -2.11 -8.68 -2.57
CA ILE A 6 -2.22 -7.33 -2.02
C ILE A 6 -3.01 -7.34 -0.72
N ALA A 7 -4.13 -8.07 -0.66
CA ALA A 7 -4.90 -8.21 0.56
C ALA A 7 -4.05 -8.86 1.67
N ASP A 8 -3.26 -9.87 1.32
CA ASP A 8 -2.34 -10.51 2.26
C ASP A 8 -1.30 -9.50 2.78
N TYR A 9 -0.72 -8.69 1.87
CA TYR A 9 0.23 -7.64 2.21
C TYR A 9 -0.37 -6.67 3.25
N LEU A 10 -1.57 -6.17 2.97
CA LEU A 10 -2.25 -5.22 3.85
C LEU A 10 -2.59 -5.86 5.20
N THR A 11 -3.02 -7.12 5.19
CA THR A 11 -3.36 -7.86 6.41
C THR A 11 -2.14 -8.08 7.29
N ARG A 12 -0.98 -8.40 6.71
CA ARG A 12 0.26 -8.58 7.46
C ARG A 12 0.67 -7.29 8.17
N ILE A 13 0.55 -6.15 7.50
CA ILE A 13 0.83 -4.84 8.11
C ILE A 13 -0.17 -4.56 9.24
N ARG A 14 -1.46 -4.77 8.99
CA ARG A 14 -2.51 -4.55 9.98
C ARG A 14 -2.28 -5.38 11.24
N ASN A 15 -2.02 -6.66 11.07
CA ASN A 15 -1.78 -7.57 12.20
C ASN A 15 -0.53 -7.19 12.98
N ALA A 16 0.56 -6.82 12.29
CA ALA A 16 1.79 -6.38 12.93
C ALA A 16 1.56 -5.11 13.75
N GLN A 17 0.77 -4.17 13.25
CA GLN A 17 0.44 -2.94 13.96
C GLN A 17 -0.42 -3.22 15.20
N MET A 18 -1.38 -4.13 15.10
CA MET A 18 -2.22 -4.52 16.23
C MET A 18 -1.39 -5.16 17.35
N ALA A 19 -0.35 -5.89 17.00
CA ALA A 19 0.58 -6.51 17.94
C ALA A 19 1.72 -5.57 18.36
N GLN A 20 1.75 -4.34 17.88
CA GLN A 20 2.80 -3.35 18.16
C GLN A 20 4.20 -3.82 17.75
N HIS A 21 4.29 -4.61 16.68
CA HIS A 21 5.59 -5.03 16.15
C HIS A 21 6.31 -3.85 15.51
N ARG A 22 7.63 -3.79 15.65
CA ARG A 22 8.44 -2.76 15.01
C ARG A 22 8.72 -3.06 13.54
N ILE A 23 8.87 -4.33 13.22
CA ILE A 23 9.23 -4.79 11.87
C ILE A 23 8.27 -5.87 11.43
N VAL A 24 7.85 -5.80 10.17
CA VAL A 24 7.07 -6.84 9.53
C VAL A 24 7.82 -7.34 8.30
N GLU A 25 7.80 -8.65 8.07
CA GLU A 25 8.43 -9.29 6.91
C GLU A 25 7.34 -9.83 6.00
N ILE A 26 7.46 -9.55 4.71
CA ILE A 26 6.45 -9.92 3.71
C ILE A 26 7.16 -10.50 2.50
N PRO A 27 6.67 -11.65 1.96
CA PRO A 27 7.22 -12.16 0.70
C PRO A 27 7.12 -11.11 -0.40
N ALA A 28 8.20 -10.94 -1.17
CA ALA A 28 8.31 -9.86 -2.14
C ALA A 28 7.66 -10.17 -3.49
N SER A 29 7.23 -9.12 -4.16
CA SER A 29 6.91 -9.10 -5.60
C SER A 29 7.17 -7.67 -6.07
N ASN A 30 7.28 -7.47 -7.37
CA ASN A 30 7.53 -6.14 -7.92
C ASN A 30 6.43 -5.15 -7.52
N LEU A 31 5.18 -5.60 -7.55
CA LEU A 31 4.04 -4.77 -7.16
C LEU A 31 4.09 -4.39 -5.67
N LYS A 32 4.36 -5.36 -4.80
CA LYS A 32 4.46 -5.11 -3.35
C LYS A 32 5.63 -4.18 -3.03
N LYS A 33 6.76 -4.34 -3.73
CA LYS A 33 7.91 -3.45 -3.57
C LYS A 33 7.53 -2.00 -3.91
N ARG A 34 6.80 -1.81 -5.00
CA ARG A 34 6.38 -0.45 -5.40
C ARG A 34 5.39 0.14 -4.41
N ILE A 35 4.46 -0.64 -3.89
CA ILE A 35 3.54 -0.19 -2.84
C ILE A 35 4.33 0.24 -1.60
N THR A 36 5.33 -0.53 -1.21
CA THR A 36 6.18 -0.21 -0.05
C THR A 36 6.94 1.10 -0.25
N GLU A 37 7.49 1.33 -1.45
CA GLU A 37 8.15 2.58 -1.78
C GLU A 37 7.20 3.77 -1.66
N ILE A 38 5.97 3.62 -2.12
CA ILE A 38 4.94 4.65 -2.02
C ILE A 38 4.61 4.95 -0.55
N LEU A 39 4.46 3.93 0.28
CA LEU A 39 4.20 4.11 1.71
C LEU A 39 5.33 4.90 2.37
N TYR A 40 6.57 4.62 2.00
CA TYR A 40 7.72 5.34 2.51
C TYR A 40 7.72 6.81 2.04
N GLU A 41 7.50 7.04 0.75
CA GLU A 41 7.46 8.37 0.16
C GLU A 41 6.37 9.25 0.79
N GLN A 42 5.24 8.64 1.15
CA GLN A 42 4.12 9.35 1.77
C GLN A 42 4.23 9.47 3.29
N GLY A 43 5.29 8.93 3.89
CA GLY A 43 5.55 9.06 5.31
C GLY A 43 4.77 8.12 6.21
N TYR A 44 4.22 7.03 5.69
CA TYR A 44 3.46 6.06 6.46
C TYR A 44 4.31 5.03 7.20
N ILE A 45 5.55 4.82 6.75
CA ILE A 45 6.49 3.89 7.37
C ILE A 45 7.82 4.58 7.60
N LEU A 46 8.63 4.06 8.54
CA LEU A 46 9.93 4.65 8.85
C LEU A 46 10.97 4.36 7.78
N LYS A 47 11.07 3.10 7.38
CA LYS A 47 12.01 2.67 6.35
C LYS A 47 11.63 1.26 5.90
N TYR A 48 12.28 0.83 4.83
CA TYR A 48 12.08 -0.51 4.29
C TYR A 48 13.41 -1.05 3.75
N LYS A 49 13.45 -2.36 3.57
CA LYS A 49 14.59 -3.03 2.97
C LYS A 49 14.09 -4.21 2.13
N PHE A 50 14.68 -4.40 0.98
CA PHE A 50 14.42 -5.57 0.13
C PHE A 50 15.61 -6.52 0.29
N GLU A 51 15.32 -7.76 0.65
CA GLU A 51 16.33 -8.80 0.79
C GLU A 51 16.06 -9.92 -0.20
N ASP A 52 17.12 -10.41 -0.83
CA ASP A 52 17.01 -11.57 -1.71
C ASP A 52 17.04 -12.84 -0.85
N ASP A 53 16.20 -13.80 -1.23
CA ASP A 53 16.27 -15.15 -0.70
C ASP A 53 16.39 -16.12 -1.88
N THR A 54 16.33 -17.42 -1.63
CA THR A 54 16.44 -18.42 -2.68
C THR A 54 15.19 -18.55 -3.54
N LYS A 55 14.14 -17.82 -3.22
CA LYS A 55 12.85 -17.90 -3.92
C LYS A 55 12.47 -16.58 -4.56
N GLN A 56 11.75 -15.74 -3.84
CA GLN A 56 11.18 -14.51 -4.40
C GLN A 56 11.68 -13.25 -3.73
N GLY A 57 12.36 -13.38 -2.60
CA GLY A 57 12.81 -12.26 -1.81
C GLY A 57 11.86 -11.87 -0.69
N LEU A 58 12.33 -11.00 0.17
CA LEU A 58 11.59 -10.49 1.32
C LEU A 58 11.57 -8.98 1.33
N ILE A 59 10.45 -8.43 1.77
CA ILE A 59 10.32 -7.00 2.08
C ILE A 59 10.28 -6.88 3.60
N LYS A 60 11.21 -6.11 4.16
CA LYS A 60 11.19 -5.77 5.58
C LYS A 60 10.75 -4.33 5.72
N ILE A 61 9.72 -4.11 6.54
CA ILE A 61 9.15 -2.78 6.74
C ILE A 61 9.29 -2.42 8.22
N ALA A 62 9.90 -1.27 8.49
CA ALA A 62 9.93 -0.70 9.83
C ALA A 62 8.69 0.18 9.99
N LEU A 63 7.78 -0.26 10.85
CA LEU A 63 6.50 0.41 11.09
C LEU A 63 6.69 1.68 11.90
N LYS A 64 5.80 2.64 11.72
CA LYS A 64 5.88 3.95 12.36
C LYS A 64 4.74 4.11 13.36
N TYR A 65 5.09 4.50 14.59
CA TYR A 65 4.13 4.73 15.67
C TYR A 65 4.38 6.10 16.30
N ASP A 66 3.33 6.69 16.83
CA ASP A 66 3.48 7.91 17.64
C ASP A 66 4.19 7.58 18.95
N ALA A 67 5.18 8.38 19.31
CA ALA A 67 6.01 8.13 20.50
C ALA A 67 5.21 8.21 21.81
N ASN A 68 4.19 9.04 21.85
CA ASN A 68 3.40 9.27 23.05
C ASN A 68 2.17 8.36 23.13
N THR A 69 1.37 8.31 22.06
CA THR A 69 0.09 7.60 22.06
C THR A 69 0.21 6.13 21.64
N LYS A 70 1.34 5.77 21.01
CA LYS A 70 1.58 4.42 20.43
C LYS A 70 0.66 4.10 19.25
N GLN A 71 -0.05 5.08 18.73
CA GLN A 71 -0.92 4.89 17.57
C GLN A 71 -0.07 4.71 16.32
N PRO A 72 -0.42 3.76 15.42
CA PRO A 72 0.32 3.60 14.17
C PRO A 72 0.05 4.77 13.22
N ALA A 73 1.05 5.09 12.40
CA ALA A 73 0.91 6.12 11.38
C ALA A 73 -0.14 5.74 10.34
N ILE A 74 -0.24 4.45 10.01
CA ILE A 74 -1.29 3.93 9.14
C ILE A 74 -2.51 3.63 9.99
N ARG A 75 -3.58 4.38 9.77
CA ARG A 75 -4.83 4.22 10.51
C ARG A 75 -5.81 3.28 9.81
N SER A 76 -5.79 3.25 8.49
CA SER A 76 -6.71 2.46 7.69
C SER A 76 -6.00 1.85 6.49
N LEU A 77 -6.27 0.58 6.24
CA LEU A 77 -5.75 -0.18 5.10
C LEU A 77 -6.95 -0.87 4.46
N GLU A 78 -7.36 -0.42 3.29
CA GLU A 78 -8.54 -0.93 2.63
C GLU A 78 -8.19 -1.48 1.24
N ARG A 79 -8.51 -2.76 1.00
CA ARG A 79 -8.41 -3.37 -0.32
C ARG A 79 -9.64 -2.97 -1.13
N ILE A 80 -9.45 -2.33 -2.28
CA ILE A 80 -10.58 -1.86 -3.10
C ILE A 80 -10.84 -2.80 -4.26
N SER A 81 -9.92 -2.92 -5.22
CA SER A 81 -10.06 -3.87 -6.33
C SER A 81 -9.68 -5.26 -5.84
N ARG A 82 -10.49 -6.26 -6.17
CA ARG A 82 -10.26 -7.65 -5.74
C ARG A 82 -10.27 -8.56 -6.96
N PRO A 83 -9.61 -9.74 -6.89
CA PRO A 83 -9.61 -10.65 -8.04
C PRO A 83 -11.00 -11.03 -8.55
N GLY A 84 -11.99 -11.14 -7.67
CA GLY A 84 -13.37 -11.45 -8.04
C GLY A 84 -14.21 -10.25 -8.46
N LEU A 85 -13.73 -9.03 -8.20
CA LEU A 85 -14.45 -7.81 -8.54
C LEU A 85 -13.44 -6.67 -8.73
N ARG A 86 -12.97 -6.49 -9.95
CA ARG A 86 -11.99 -5.46 -10.26
C ARG A 86 -12.66 -4.08 -10.28
N GLN A 87 -11.96 -3.08 -9.73
CA GLN A 87 -12.42 -1.71 -9.65
C GLN A 87 -11.47 -0.80 -10.43
N TYR A 88 -12.00 -0.08 -11.41
CA TYR A 88 -11.21 0.83 -12.25
C TYR A 88 -11.76 2.24 -12.13
N ALA A 89 -10.90 3.23 -12.32
CA ALA A 89 -11.31 4.63 -12.34
C ALA A 89 -10.61 5.37 -13.47
N LYS A 90 -11.36 6.21 -14.17
CA LYS A 90 -10.79 7.17 -15.13
C LYS A 90 -10.22 8.34 -14.34
N PRO A 91 -9.32 9.16 -14.94
CA PRO A 91 -8.72 10.28 -14.21
C PRO A 91 -9.72 11.18 -13.50
N ALA A 92 -10.84 11.49 -14.15
CA ALA A 92 -11.87 12.36 -13.58
C ALA A 92 -12.68 11.69 -12.47
N GLU A 93 -12.64 10.37 -12.38
CA GLU A 93 -13.41 9.59 -11.40
C GLU A 93 -12.63 9.26 -10.13
N ILE A 94 -11.34 9.56 -10.10
CA ILE A 94 -10.49 9.23 -8.96
C ILE A 94 -10.89 10.10 -7.76
N LYS A 95 -11.30 9.44 -6.68
CA LYS A 95 -11.76 10.10 -5.46
C LYS A 95 -10.62 10.32 -4.48
N ARG A 96 -10.68 11.41 -3.74
CA ARG A 96 -9.72 11.64 -2.65
C ARG A 96 -10.02 10.70 -1.49
N VAL A 97 -8.96 10.25 -0.80
CA VAL A 97 -9.08 9.44 0.40
C VAL A 97 -8.98 10.37 1.60
N SER A 98 -9.96 10.28 2.51
CA SER A 98 -10.00 11.12 3.74
C SER A 98 -9.79 12.60 3.44
N ASN A 99 -10.48 13.14 2.43
CA ASN A 99 -10.38 14.55 2.00
C ASN A 99 -8.94 14.96 1.64
N GLY A 100 -8.17 14.03 1.07
CA GLY A 100 -6.79 14.29 0.66
C GLY A 100 -5.75 14.03 1.74
N LEU A 101 -6.16 13.58 2.93
CA LEU A 101 -5.22 13.21 4.00
C LEU A 101 -4.70 11.79 3.84
N GLY A 102 -5.38 10.95 3.07
CA GLY A 102 -4.95 9.61 2.73
C GLY A 102 -4.56 9.51 1.27
N ILE A 103 -4.23 8.29 0.84
CA ILE A 103 -3.87 8.01 -0.55
C ILE A 103 -4.66 6.79 -1.07
N ALA A 104 -4.93 6.79 -2.37
CA ALA A 104 -5.28 5.57 -3.09
C ALA A 104 -4.07 5.19 -3.94
N ILE A 105 -3.85 3.89 -4.12
CA ILE A 105 -2.77 3.38 -4.96
C ILE A 105 -3.41 2.71 -6.16
N LEU A 106 -3.00 3.13 -7.36
CA LEU A 106 -3.55 2.67 -8.62
C LEU A 106 -2.49 1.99 -9.47
N SER A 107 -2.90 0.94 -10.16
CA SER A 107 -2.08 0.32 -11.21
C SER A 107 -2.50 0.96 -12.54
N THR A 108 -1.59 1.69 -13.17
CA THR A 108 -1.85 2.44 -14.39
C THR A 108 -0.91 2.01 -15.51
N SER A 109 -1.16 2.51 -16.72
CA SER A 109 -0.27 2.30 -17.86
C SER A 109 1.12 2.91 -17.65
N ARG A 110 1.24 3.86 -16.71
CA ARG A 110 2.50 4.51 -16.36
C ARG A 110 3.11 3.95 -15.07
N GLY A 111 2.64 2.78 -14.63
CA GLY A 111 3.13 2.12 -13.43
C GLY A 111 2.17 2.28 -12.26
N VAL A 112 2.65 1.92 -11.08
CA VAL A 112 1.87 2.01 -9.85
C VAL A 112 2.04 3.41 -9.28
N LEU A 113 0.94 4.14 -9.16
CA LEU A 113 0.94 5.56 -8.77
C LEU A 113 -0.06 5.81 -7.64
N THR A 114 0.14 6.93 -6.94
CA THR A 114 -0.89 7.43 -6.01
C THR A 114 -2.01 8.11 -6.81
N ASP A 115 -3.14 8.35 -6.15
CA ASP A 115 -4.26 9.07 -6.75
C ASP A 115 -3.85 10.45 -7.27
N LYS A 116 -3.03 11.18 -6.51
CA LYS A 116 -2.54 12.50 -6.92
C LYS A 116 -1.64 12.43 -8.15
N GLN A 117 -0.73 11.45 -8.18
CA GLN A 117 0.16 11.24 -9.32
C GLN A 117 -0.62 10.83 -10.56
N ALA A 118 -1.60 9.95 -10.40
CA ALA A 118 -2.43 9.52 -11.53
C ALA A 118 -3.21 10.68 -12.12
N LYS A 119 -3.80 11.54 -11.30
CA LYS A 119 -4.49 12.75 -11.77
C LYS A 119 -3.53 13.72 -12.47
N ALA A 120 -2.36 13.94 -11.89
CA ALA A 120 -1.36 14.84 -12.47
C ALA A 120 -0.89 14.35 -13.84
N ASN A 121 -0.82 13.04 -14.04
CA ASN A 121 -0.43 12.45 -15.32
C ASN A 121 -1.63 12.20 -16.25
N ASN A 122 -2.84 12.55 -15.80
CA ASN A 122 -4.08 12.35 -16.54
C ASN A 122 -4.26 10.89 -17.00
N VAL A 123 -4.00 9.96 -16.10
CA VAL A 123 -4.17 8.52 -16.33
C VAL A 123 -5.09 7.91 -15.29
N GLY A 124 -5.90 6.97 -15.72
CA GLY A 124 -6.70 6.14 -14.81
C GLY A 124 -6.11 4.76 -14.72
N GLY A 125 -6.73 3.89 -13.95
CA GLY A 125 -6.29 2.53 -13.81
C GLY A 125 -7.08 1.77 -12.77
N GLU A 126 -6.54 0.62 -12.38
CA GLU A 126 -7.13 -0.22 -11.36
C GLU A 126 -6.82 0.38 -9.97
N VAL A 127 -7.88 0.64 -9.20
CA VAL A 127 -7.72 1.17 -7.84
C VAL A 127 -7.44 0.00 -6.90
N LEU A 128 -6.18 -0.18 -6.53
CA LEU A 128 -5.75 -1.34 -5.77
C LEU A 128 -6.17 -1.27 -4.31
N CYS A 129 -5.88 -0.17 -3.65
CA CYS A 129 -6.15 -0.01 -2.22
C CYS A 129 -6.18 1.46 -1.84
N ALA A 130 -6.68 1.72 -0.64
CA ALA A 130 -6.69 3.06 -0.03
C ALA A 130 -6.04 2.96 1.36
N ILE A 131 -5.23 3.95 1.69
CA ILE A 131 -4.46 4.00 2.93
C ILE A 131 -4.60 5.40 3.54
N SER A 132 -4.84 5.40 4.82
CA SER A 132 -4.93 6.67 5.54
C SER A 132 -4.45 6.58 6.99
#